data_ce6db3b9d9a98bf69e0a6b89b0534d6f
#
_entry.id   ce6db3b9d9a98bf69e0a6b89b0534d6f
#
_cell.length_a   1.000
_cell.length_b   1.000
_cell.length_c   1.000
_cell.angle_alpha   90.00
_cell.angle_beta   90.00
_cell.angle_gamma   90.00
#
_symmetry.space_group_name_H-M   'P 1'
#
loop_
_entity.id
_entity.type
_entity.pdbx_description
1 polymer ?
#
loop_
_entity_poly.entity_id
_entity_poly.type
_entity_poly.pdbx_seq_one_letter_code
_entity_poly.pdbx_strand_id
1 'polypeptide(L)'
;MASTLLLSACHTSSVASGKSGQHVATSTASAPTIALVLGGGGAKGFAHVGVIKALEANNIHPNLVVGTSVGSFVGSLYASGKSAAELERIARTTADSELTDFTLAYQGIIEGNKLRDFVNLQVNNQPIEAFPIRFGAVAAEKHSLAKTAFTQGEAGLAVQASSSVPNVFIAPRIPDPKTSGIVGKNISTAGWSVSYPWIAPKHWVQIL
;
A
#
# COMPACT_ATOMS: atom_id res chain seq x y z
N MET A 1 50.76 -4.51 -73.76
CA MET A 1 49.50 -5.18 -74.06
C MET A 1 48.45 -4.49 -73.21
N ALA A 2 47.41 -4.03 -73.87
CA ALA A 2 46.55 -2.99 -73.44
C ALA A 2 45.58 -3.42 -72.34
N SER A 3 45.44 -2.57 -71.35
CA SER A 3 44.36 -2.65 -70.30
C SER A 3 43.30 -1.59 -70.54
N THR A 4 42.09 -2.01 -70.79
CA THR A 4 40.95 -1.16 -71.03
C THR A 4 40.23 -0.90 -69.76
N LEU A 5 40.17 0.38 -69.33
CA LEU A 5 39.33 0.86 -68.28
C LEU A 5 37.91 1.11 -68.83
N LEU A 6 36.91 0.54 -68.16
CA LEU A 6 35.51 0.92 -68.37
C LEU A 6 35.01 1.73 -67.17
N LEU A 7 34.76 3.01 -67.40
CA LEU A 7 34.00 3.88 -66.48
C LEU A 7 32.49 3.64 -66.68
N SER A 8 31.80 3.30 -65.64
CA SER A 8 30.32 3.27 -65.62
C SER A 8 29.77 4.48 -64.88
N ALA A 9 28.90 5.20 -65.57
CA ALA A 9 28.40 6.47 -65.16
C ALA A 9 27.28 6.32 -64.09
N CYS A 10 27.30 7.23 -63.12
CA CYS A 10 26.27 7.37 -62.12
C CYS A 10 24.98 7.96 -62.70
N HIS A 11 23.88 7.24 -62.55
CA HIS A 11 22.54 7.81 -62.78
C HIS A 11 22.08 8.53 -61.50
N THR A 12 21.93 9.84 -61.55
CA THR A 12 21.28 10.63 -60.53
C THR A 12 19.78 10.57 -60.72
N SER A 13 19.10 9.77 -59.89
CA SER A 13 17.64 9.85 -59.73
C SER A 13 17.33 10.86 -58.65
N SER A 14 16.69 11.98 -59.01
CA SER A 14 16.13 12.95 -58.07
C SER A 14 14.96 12.30 -57.33
N VAL A 15 15.14 12.03 -56.03
CA VAL A 15 14.08 11.61 -55.14
C VAL A 15 13.53 12.81 -54.41
N ALA A 16 12.24 13.05 -54.60
CA ALA A 16 11.47 14.09 -53.96
C ALA A 16 11.61 14.07 -52.44
N SER A 17 11.86 15.26 -51.86
CA SER A 17 11.91 15.50 -50.44
C SER A 17 10.53 15.30 -49.80
N GLY A 18 10.23 14.09 -49.39
CA GLY A 18 9.13 13.80 -48.47
C GLY A 18 9.62 14.05 -47.04
N LYS A 19 9.15 15.14 -46.41
CA LYS A 19 9.28 15.31 -44.96
C LYS A 19 8.50 14.22 -44.25
N SER A 20 9.09 13.08 -43.99
CA SER A 20 8.60 12.16 -42.98
C SER A 20 8.99 12.72 -41.60
N GLY A 21 8.06 13.41 -40.97
CA GLY A 21 8.14 13.72 -39.56
C GLY A 21 8.24 12.39 -38.79
N GLN A 22 9.44 11.99 -38.42
CA GLN A 22 9.62 11.02 -37.39
C GLN A 22 9.08 11.63 -36.09
N HIS A 23 7.82 11.35 -35.79
CA HIS A 23 7.34 11.42 -34.40
C HIS A 23 8.19 10.45 -33.61
N VAL A 24 9.29 10.93 -33.03
CA VAL A 24 9.91 10.28 -31.90
C VAL A 24 8.84 10.28 -30.82
N ALA A 25 8.13 9.17 -30.68
CA ALA A 25 7.29 8.93 -29.52
C ALA A 25 8.24 8.99 -28.33
N THR A 26 8.27 10.14 -27.67
CA THR A 26 8.86 10.28 -26.35
C THR A 26 8.06 9.35 -25.45
N SER A 27 8.56 8.14 -25.25
CA SER A 27 8.11 7.26 -24.20
C SER A 27 8.31 8.03 -22.91
N THR A 28 7.24 8.65 -22.41
CA THR A 28 7.22 9.16 -21.05
C THR A 28 7.30 7.93 -20.15
N ALA A 29 8.52 7.54 -19.82
CA ALA A 29 8.75 6.53 -18.81
C ALA A 29 8.04 7.02 -17.54
N SER A 30 6.96 6.35 -17.16
CA SER A 30 6.26 6.66 -15.91
C SER A 30 7.28 6.51 -14.76
N ALA A 31 7.26 7.44 -13.83
CA ALA A 31 8.12 7.35 -12.65
C ALA A 31 7.96 5.96 -12.00
N PRO A 32 9.04 5.33 -11.52
CA PRO A 32 8.99 4.00 -10.94
C PRO A 32 8.02 3.98 -9.74
N THR A 33 7.23 2.92 -9.64
CA THR A 33 6.39 2.71 -8.46
C THR A 33 7.26 2.13 -7.34
N ILE A 34 7.38 2.87 -6.24
CA ILE A 34 8.02 2.41 -5.01
C ILE A 34 6.91 2.02 -4.05
N ALA A 35 6.83 0.74 -3.71
CA ALA A 35 5.88 0.24 -2.73
C ALA A 35 6.57 -0.06 -1.40
N LEU A 36 6.04 0.51 -0.32
CA LEU A 36 6.42 0.18 1.04
C LEU A 36 5.45 -0.86 1.59
N VAL A 37 5.95 -2.06 1.88
CA VAL A 37 5.14 -3.15 2.45
C VAL A 37 5.51 -3.33 3.92
N LEU A 38 4.53 -3.12 4.80
CA LEU A 38 4.70 -3.17 6.25
C LEU A 38 4.00 -4.39 6.82
N GLY A 39 4.77 -5.29 7.41
CA GLY A 39 4.28 -6.53 8.01
C GLY A 39 3.57 -6.33 9.36
N GLY A 40 2.89 -7.38 9.83
CA GLY A 40 2.36 -7.45 11.18
C GLY A 40 3.48 -7.71 12.21
N GLY A 41 3.15 -7.59 13.50
CA GLY A 41 4.13 -7.91 14.56
C GLY A 41 3.84 -7.25 15.90
N GLY A 42 2.66 -6.67 16.12
CA GLY A 42 2.31 -6.02 17.39
C GLY A 42 3.32 -4.90 17.74
N ALA A 43 3.87 -4.92 18.96
CA ALA A 43 4.82 -3.90 19.41
C ALA A 43 6.08 -3.74 18.54
N LYS A 44 6.45 -4.77 17.75
CA LYS A 44 7.57 -4.68 16.80
C LYS A 44 7.31 -3.66 15.66
N GLY A 45 6.07 -3.20 15.51
CA GLY A 45 5.70 -2.17 14.53
C GLY A 45 6.43 -0.84 14.69
N PHE A 46 7.02 -0.56 15.84
CA PHE A 46 7.89 0.61 16.01
C PHE A 46 9.09 0.59 15.06
N ALA A 47 9.55 -0.59 14.63
CA ALA A 47 10.61 -0.70 13.62
C ALA A 47 10.21 -0.06 12.27
N HIS A 48 8.93 -0.10 11.91
CA HIS A 48 8.43 0.52 10.68
C HIS A 48 8.68 2.04 10.67
N VAL A 49 8.52 2.70 11.81
CA VAL A 49 8.78 4.15 11.93
C VAL A 49 10.26 4.45 11.66
N GLY A 50 11.17 3.61 12.17
CA GLY A 50 12.60 3.73 11.90
C GLY A 50 12.95 3.57 10.41
N VAL A 51 12.30 2.60 9.73
CA VAL A 51 12.47 2.40 8.28
C VAL A 51 11.96 3.60 7.49
N ILE A 52 10.76 4.11 7.81
CA ILE A 52 10.20 5.30 7.14
C ILE A 52 11.14 6.49 7.33
N LYS A 53 11.66 6.69 8.54
CA LYS A 53 12.63 7.75 8.84
C LYS A 53 13.91 7.63 8.00
N ALA A 54 14.42 6.41 7.81
CA ALA A 54 15.57 6.15 6.96
C ALA A 54 15.26 6.41 5.47
N LEU A 55 14.08 6.06 4.99
CA LEU A 55 13.66 6.34 3.63
C LEU A 55 13.57 7.84 3.37
N GLU A 56 12.90 8.60 4.24
CA GLU A 56 12.80 10.07 4.14
C GLU A 56 14.19 10.74 4.15
N ALA A 57 15.09 10.29 5.05
CA ALA A 57 16.44 10.83 5.13
C ALA A 57 17.27 10.58 3.86
N ASN A 58 16.90 9.60 3.05
CA ASN A 58 17.53 9.28 1.78
C ASN A 58 16.72 9.75 0.56
N ASN A 59 15.73 10.62 0.75
CA ASN A 59 14.83 11.12 -0.31
C ASN A 59 14.12 10.01 -1.08
N ILE A 60 13.81 8.89 -0.43
CA ILE A 60 13.04 7.79 -0.99
C ILE A 60 11.58 7.95 -0.54
N HIS A 61 10.71 8.27 -1.49
CA HIS A 61 9.29 8.51 -1.23
C HIS A 61 8.43 7.42 -1.88
N PRO A 62 7.91 6.47 -1.08
CA PRO A 62 6.96 5.49 -1.58
C PRO A 62 5.69 6.16 -2.11
N ASN A 63 5.18 5.66 -3.24
CA ASN A 63 3.92 6.11 -3.82
C ASN A 63 2.79 5.06 -3.68
N LEU A 64 3.09 3.97 -2.98
CA LEU A 64 2.15 2.95 -2.53
C LEU A 64 2.60 2.42 -1.18
N VAL A 65 1.68 2.32 -0.24
CA VAL A 65 1.89 1.69 1.07
C VAL A 65 0.90 0.56 1.26
N VAL A 66 1.39 -0.62 1.64
CA VAL A 66 0.54 -1.77 1.95
C VAL A 66 0.90 -2.26 3.34
N GLY A 67 -0.09 -2.41 4.21
CA GLY A 67 0.14 -2.79 5.59
C GLY A 67 -0.73 -3.93 6.08
N THR A 68 -0.22 -4.71 7.02
CA THR A 68 -0.97 -5.75 7.75
C THR A 68 -0.82 -5.50 9.25
N SER A 69 -1.93 -5.53 10.00
CA SER A 69 -1.96 -5.33 11.46
C SER A 69 -1.27 -4.01 11.84
N VAL A 70 -0.28 -4.04 12.75
CA VAL A 70 0.50 -2.84 13.10
C VAL A 70 1.13 -2.15 11.88
N GLY A 71 1.45 -2.90 10.82
CA GLY A 71 1.90 -2.33 9.55
C GLY A 71 0.81 -1.55 8.83
N SER A 72 -0.47 -1.96 8.96
CA SER A 72 -1.59 -1.17 8.46
C SER A 72 -1.83 0.09 9.30
N PHE A 73 -1.64 0.00 10.61
CA PHE A 73 -1.72 1.13 11.52
C PHE A 73 -0.68 2.21 11.17
N VAL A 74 0.61 1.86 11.18
CA VAL A 74 1.70 2.80 10.83
C VAL A 74 1.56 3.27 9.38
N GLY A 75 1.23 2.35 8.46
CA GLY A 75 1.09 2.62 7.04
C GLY A 75 -0.05 3.58 6.71
N SER A 76 -1.19 3.49 7.39
CA SER A 76 -2.31 4.41 7.19
C SER A 76 -1.96 5.83 7.61
N LEU A 77 -1.28 5.98 8.75
CA LEU A 77 -0.82 7.28 9.23
C LEU A 77 0.21 7.91 8.29
N TYR A 78 1.18 7.11 7.82
CA TYR A 78 2.16 7.57 6.85
C TYR A 78 1.51 7.96 5.52
N ALA A 79 0.65 7.11 5.00
CA ALA A 79 -0.02 7.34 3.71
C ALA A 79 -0.97 8.55 3.75
N SER A 80 -1.52 8.89 4.92
CA SER A 80 -2.32 10.10 5.13
C SER A 80 -1.50 11.40 5.13
N GLY A 81 -0.17 11.31 4.99
CA GLY A 81 0.74 12.46 4.89
C GLY A 81 1.52 12.79 6.16
N LYS A 82 1.47 11.95 7.21
CA LYS A 82 2.30 12.17 8.39
C LYS A 82 3.76 11.82 8.10
N SER A 83 4.66 12.68 8.54
CA SER A 83 6.11 12.46 8.47
C SER A 83 6.58 11.41 9.48
N ALA A 84 7.78 10.85 9.25
CA ALA A 84 8.41 9.93 10.21
C ALA A 84 8.56 10.54 11.62
N ALA A 85 8.81 11.85 11.71
CA ALA A 85 8.91 12.55 12.99
C ALA A 85 7.56 12.59 13.74
N GLU A 86 6.47 12.82 13.03
CA GLU A 86 5.11 12.76 13.61
C GLU A 86 4.75 11.34 14.03
N LEU A 87 5.07 10.33 13.22
CA LEU A 87 4.90 8.92 13.58
C LEU A 87 5.69 8.55 14.82
N GLU A 88 6.93 8.98 14.94
CA GLU A 88 7.76 8.75 16.12
C GLU A 88 7.15 9.43 17.37
N ARG A 89 6.68 10.66 17.23
CA ARG A 89 5.98 11.35 18.33
C ARG A 89 4.73 10.57 18.76
N ILE A 90 3.88 10.18 17.84
CA ILE A 90 2.67 9.39 18.13
C ILE A 90 3.07 8.10 18.86
N ALA A 91 4.05 7.37 18.35
CA ALA A 91 4.53 6.13 18.95
C ALA A 91 5.05 6.30 20.39
N ARG A 92 5.61 7.45 20.72
CA ARG A 92 6.14 7.74 22.07
C ARG A 92 5.09 8.27 23.03
N THR A 93 4.03 8.91 22.54
CA THR A 93 3.04 9.60 23.39
C THR A 93 1.74 8.86 23.55
N THR A 94 1.43 7.90 22.66
CA THR A 94 0.18 7.14 22.73
C THR A 94 0.31 6.04 23.78
N ALA A 95 -0.60 6.04 24.75
CA ALA A 95 -0.68 4.98 25.75
C ALA A 95 -1.42 3.76 25.19
N ASP A 96 -1.07 2.56 25.66
CA ASP A 96 -1.75 1.32 25.27
C ASP A 96 -3.26 1.37 25.53
N SER A 97 -3.69 2.05 26.60
CA SER A 97 -5.09 2.23 26.94
C SER A 97 -5.89 3.09 25.96
N GLU A 98 -5.21 3.85 25.10
CA GLU A 98 -5.84 4.63 24.03
C GLU A 98 -6.15 3.77 22.79
N LEU A 99 -5.46 2.64 22.65
CA LEU A 99 -5.58 1.74 21.50
C LEU A 99 -6.37 0.47 21.81
N THR A 100 -6.59 0.16 23.11
CA THR A 100 -7.19 -1.12 23.53
C THR A 100 -8.45 -0.89 24.37
N ASP A 101 -9.51 -1.56 23.94
CA ASP A 101 -10.80 -1.62 24.62
C ASP A 101 -11.11 -3.08 25.02
N PHE A 102 -11.00 -3.37 26.31
CA PHE A 102 -11.26 -4.71 26.81
C PHE A 102 -12.75 -4.97 26.97
N THR A 103 -13.19 -6.16 26.61
CA THR A 103 -14.55 -6.66 26.78
C THR A 103 -14.55 -8.12 27.23
N LEU A 104 -15.66 -8.58 27.80
CA LEU A 104 -15.86 -9.97 28.20
C LEU A 104 -16.78 -10.68 27.19
N ALA A 105 -16.39 -10.70 25.92
CA ALA A 105 -17.16 -11.38 24.88
C ALA A 105 -16.58 -12.75 24.53
N TYR A 106 -17.46 -13.68 24.20
CA TYR A 106 -17.05 -15.05 23.78
C TYR A 106 -16.15 -15.07 22.52
N GLN A 107 -16.24 -14.04 21.68
CA GLN A 107 -15.52 -13.97 20.39
C GLN A 107 -14.13 -13.35 20.50
N GLY A 108 -13.80 -12.73 21.61
CA GLY A 108 -12.53 -12.03 21.86
C GLY A 108 -12.60 -11.16 23.10
N ILE A 109 -11.47 -10.65 23.54
CA ILE A 109 -11.33 -9.81 24.73
C ILE A 109 -11.09 -8.34 24.43
N ILE A 110 -10.86 -7.97 23.16
CA ILE A 110 -10.65 -6.59 22.69
C ILE A 110 -11.63 -6.31 21.54
N GLU A 111 -12.39 -5.23 21.63
CA GLU A 111 -13.33 -4.83 20.58
C GLU A 111 -12.62 -4.16 19.38
N GLY A 112 -11.57 -3.42 19.64
CA GLY A 112 -10.80 -2.70 18.63
C GLY A 112 -11.43 -1.38 18.17
N ASN A 113 -12.50 -0.91 18.82
CA ASN A 113 -13.13 0.36 18.49
C ASN A 113 -12.21 1.53 18.81
N LYS A 114 -11.47 1.48 19.92
CA LYS A 114 -10.50 2.53 20.26
C LYS A 114 -9.41 2.66 19.20
N LEU A 115 -8.89 1.55 18.70
CA LEU A 115 -7.92 1.56 17.61
C LEU A 115 -8.52 2.21 16.36
N ARG A 116 -9.75 1.85 15.98
CA ARG A 116 -10.48 2.44 14.85
C ARG A 116 -10.61 3.94 15.01
N ASP A 117 -11.14 4.37 16.15
CA ASP A 117 -11.46 5.77 16.41
C ASP A 117 -10.16 6.60 16.51
N PHE A 118 -9.11 6.05 17.10
CA PHE A 118 -7.77 6.67 17.12
C PHE A 118 -7.24 6.90 15.70
N VAL A 119 -7.27 5.87 14.85
CA VAL A 119 -6.80 6.02 13.45
C VAL A 119 -7.62 7.08 12.73
N ASN A 120 -8.94 7.04 12.82
CA ASN A 120 -9.82 8.03 12.18
C ASN A 120 -9.49 9.45 12.61
N LEU A 121 -9.27 9.66 13.90
CA LEU A 121 -8.85 10.97 14.43
C LEU A 121 -7.49 11.39 13.84
N GLN A 122 -6.52 10.48 13.81
CA GLN A 122 -5.17 10.78 13.32
C GLN A 122 -5.14 11.12 11.83
N VAL A 123 -6.03 10.54 11.03
CA VAL A 123 -6.14 10.83 9.59
C VAL A 123 -7.21 11.89 9.27
N ASN A 124 -7.70 12.64 10.28
CA ASN A 124 -8.75 13.66 10.13
C ASN A 124 -10.04 13.12 9.50
N ASN A 125 -10.41 11.89 9.80
CA ASN A 125 -11.56 11.17 9.22
C ASN A 125 -11.55 11.10 7.68
N GLN A 126 -10.38 11.25 7.05
CA GLN A 126 -10.27 11.10 5.60
C GLN A 126 -10.43 9.64 5.20
N PRO A 127 -11.20 9.33 4.15
CA PRO A 127 -11.27 8.00 3.60
C PRO A 127 -9.94 7.64 2.90
N ILE A 128 -9.66 6.33 2.80
CA ILE A 128 -8.39 5.81 2.27
C ILE A 128 -8.07 6.34 0.87
N GLU A 129 -9.07 6.44 -0.01
CA GLU A 129 -8.92 6.92 -1.38
C GLU A 129 -8.56 8.40 -1.50
N ALA A 130 -8.70 9.16 -0.39
CA ALA A 130 -8.30 10.57 -0.33
C ALA A 130 -6.86 10.78 0.16
N PHE A 131 -6.16 9.73 0.52
CA PHE A 131 -4.78 9.85 1.01
C PHE A 131 -3.82 10.29 -0.10
N PRO A 132 -2.83 11.14 0.21
CA PRO A 132 -1.82 11.58 -0.76
C PRO A 132 -0.95 10.43 -1.29
N ILE A 133 -0.75 9.37 -0.50
CA ILE A 133 -0.07 8.15 -0.93
C ILE A 133 -1.12 7.03 -1.00
N ARG A 134 -1.14 6.27 -2.10
CA ARG A 134 -2.03 5.12 -2.23
C ARG A 134 -1.80 4.13 -1.10
N PHE A 135 -2.87 3.69 -0.46
CA PHE A 135 -2.80 2.81 0.70
C PHE A 135 -3.70 1.58 0.55
N GLY A 136 -3.25 0.48 1.16
CA GLY A 136 -4.05 -0.73 1.30
C GLY A 136 -3.80 -1.41 2.64
N ALA A 137 -4.88 -1.60 3.42
CA ALA A 137 -4.85 -2.44 4.62
C ALA A 137 -5.23 -3.88 4.25
N VAL A 138 -4.38 -4.84 4.60
CA VAL A 138 -4.59 -6.24 4.24
C VAL A 138 -5.16 -7.02 5.41
N ALA A 139 -6.23 -7.76 5.14
CA ALA A 139 -6.89 -8.64 6.08
C ALA A 139 -7.36 -9.94 5.39
N ALA A 140 -7.96 -10.85 6.14
CA ALA A 140 -8.58 -12.06 5.60
C ALA A 140 -9.98 -12.26 6.17
N GLU A 141 -10.88 -12.84 5.41
CA GLU A 141 -12.18 -13.25 5.91
C GLU A 141 -12.02 -14.45 6.84
N LYS A 142 -12.67 -14.38 8.03
CA LYS A 142 -12.42 -15.32 9.13
C LYS A 142 -12.71 -16.79 8.78
N HIS A 143 -13.72 -17.05 7.93
CA HIS A 143 -14.15 -18.42 7.63
C HIS A 143 -13.49 -18.96 6.35
N SER A 144 -13.47 -18.17 5.27
CA SER A 144 -12.95 -18.61 3.99
C SER A 144 -11.44 -18.41 3.87
N LEU A 145 -10.83 -17.63 4.78
CA LEU A 145 -9.43 -17.18 4.71
C LEU A 145 -9.11 -16.39 3.43
N ALA A 146 -10.16 -15.96 2.72
CA ALA A 146 -9.99 -15.15 1.52
C ALA A 146 -9.34 -13.80 1.87
N LYS A 147 -8.24 -13.50 1.21
CA LYS A 147 -7.50 -12.26 1.40
C LYS A 147 -8.25 -11.08 0.82
N THR A 148 -8.23 -9.97 1.52
CA THR A 148 -8.83 -8.71 1.10
C THR A 148 -7.86 -7.57 1.36
N ALA A 149 -7.74 -6.65 0.41
CA ALA A 149 -7.05 -5.37 0.60
C ALA A 149 -8.10 -4.25 0.59
N PHE A 150 -8.17 -3.50 1.67
CA PHE A 150 -9.03 -2.33 1.77
C PHE A 150 -8.27 -1.12 1.24
N THR A 151 -8.72 -0.60 0.11
CA THR A 151 -8.11 0.56 -0.58
C THR A 151 -9.05 1.73 -0.66
N GLN A 152 -10.22 1.63 -0.06
CA GLN A 152 -11.27 2.64 -0.03
C GLN A 152 -12.04 2.58 1.29
N GLY A 153 -12.73 3.66 1.63
CA GLY A 153 -13.59 3.78 2.78
C GLY A 153 -12.87 4.18 4.06
N GLU A 154 -13.47 3.89 5.19
CA GLU A 154 -13.01 4.30 6.51
C GLU A 154 -11.67 3.65 6.89
N ALA A 155 -10.63 4.47 7.08
CA ALA A 155 -9.28 4.00 7.36
C ALA A 155 -9.19 3.24 8.70
N GLY A 156 -9.83 3.76 9.74
CA GLY A 156 -9.85 3.13 11.05
C GLY A 156 -10.49 1.75 11.04
N LEU A 157 -11.61 1.58 10.32
CA LEU A 157 -12.27 0.28 10.18
C LEU A 157 -11.41 -0.73 9.43
N ALA A 158 -10.72 -0.29 8.37
CA ALA A 158 -9.80 -1.13 7.62
C ALA A 158 -8.60 -1.58 8.46
N VAL A 159 -8.03 -0.68 9.28
CA VAL A 159 -6.94 -0.98 10.22
C VAL A 159 -7.43 -1.90 11.34
N GLN A 160 -8.61 -1.66 11.91
CA GLN A 160 -9.23 -2.55 12.91
C GLN A 160 -9.37 -3.97 12.35
N ALA A 161 -9.92 -4.12 11.14
CA ALA A 161 -10.05 -5.42 10.49
C ALA A 161 -8.70 -6.10 10.28
N SER A 162 -7.72 -5.36 9.78
CA SER A 162 -6.35 -5.84 9.56
C SER A 162 -5.63 -6.23 10.85
N SER A 163 -6.01 -5.64 11.99
CA SER A 163 -5.40 -5.88 13.31
C SER A 163 -6.16 -6.91 14.15
N SER A 164 -7.33 -7.37 13.72
CA SER A 164 -8.19 -8.28 14.48
C SER A 164 -7.65 -9.70 14.52
N VAL A 165 -6.71 -9.96 15.42
CA VAL A 165 -6.15 -11.31 15.68
C VAL A 165 -7.25 -12.22 16.23
N PRO A 166 -7.51 -13.39 15.62
CA PRO A 166 -8.52 -14.33 16.09
C PRO A 166 -8.32 -14.70 17.58
N ASN A 167 -9.42 -14.81 18.31
CA ASN A 167 -9.50 -15.10 19.75
C ASN A 167 -8.94 -14.00 20.69
N VAL A 168 -8.32 -12.95 20.14
CA VAL A 168 -7.88 -11.79 20.90
C VAL A 168 -8.80 -10.60 20.61
N PHE A 169 -9.01 -10.28 19.34
CA PHE A 169 -9.91 -9.23 18.92
C PHE A 169 -11.23 -9.77 18.39
N ILE A 170 -12.30 -9.01 18.61
CA ILE A 170 -13.57 -9.23 17.93
C ILE A 170 -13.42 -8.74 16.50
N ALA A 171 -13.56 -9.65 15.53
CA ALA A 171 -13.45 -9.30 14.11
C ALA A 171 -14.61 -8.37 13.71
N PRO A 172 -14.34 -7.17 13.17
CA PRO A 172 -15.38 -6.27 12.74
C PRO A 172 -16.13 -6.84 11.54
N ARG A 173 -17.38 -6.43 11.36
CA ARG A 173 -18.18 -6.73 10.17
C ARG A 173 -17.99 -5.61 9.17
N ILE A 174 -17.41 -5.93 8.04
CA ILE A 174 -17.25 -5.00 6.93
C ILE A 174 -18.42 -5.20 5.96
N PRO A 175 -19.22 -4.16 5.64
CA PRO A 175 -20.26 -4.25 4.63
C PRO A 175 -19.67 -4.67 3.28
N ASP A 176 -20.31 -5.63 2.61
CA ASP A 176 -19.93 -6.00 1.25
C ASP A 176 -20.60 -5.01 0.27
N PRO A 177 -19.85 -4.23 -0.51
CA PRO A 177 -20.41 -3.27 -1.44
C PRO A 177 -21.25 -3.92 -2.56
N LYS A 178 -21.14 -5.24 -2.75
CA LYS A 178 -21.92 -6.00 -3.75
C LYS A 178 -23.27 -6.48 -3.23
N THR A 179 -23.45 -6.50 -1.92
CA THR A 179 -24.72 -6.88 -1.27
C THR A 179 -25.23 -5.67 -0.52
N SER A 180 -26.23 -5.01 -1.03
CA SER A 180 -26.88 -3.82 -0.45
C SER A 180 -27.62 -4.13 0.86
N GLY A 181 -27.08 -4.95 1.74
CA GLY A 181 -27.73 -5.36 2.99
C GLY A 181 -26.75 -5.94 4.00
N ILE A 182 -26.95 -5.56 5.18
CA ILE A 182 -26.82 -6.08 6.56
C ILE A 182 -25.82 -7.27 6.83
N VAL A 183 -25.31 -7.98 5.85
CA VAL A 183 -24.42 -9.13 6.04
C VAL A 183 -22.97 -8.72 5.72
N GLY A 184 -22.33 -8.02 6.66
CA GLY A 184 -20.90 -7.82 6.60
C GLY A 184 -20.14 -9.12 6.89
N LYS A 185 -19.03 -9.34 6.21
CA LYS A 185 -18.12 -10.45 6.50
C LYS A 185 -17.29 -10.13 7.74
N ASN A 186 -17.10 -11.12 8.60
CA ASN A 186 -16.16 -11.00 9.71
C ASN A 186 -14.74 -11.05 9.15
N ILE A 187 -14.03 -9.93 9.22
CA ILE A 187 -12.68 -9.80 8.71
C ILE A 187 -11.69 -9.80 9.87
N SER A 188 -10.63 -10.58 9.75
CA SER A 188 -9.57 -10.68 10.76
C SER A 188 -8.19 -10.46 10.14
N THR A 189 -7.17 -10.37 10.98
CA THR A 189 -5.78 -10.31 10.53
C THR A 189 -5.48 -11.43 9.54
N ALA A 190 -4.93 -11.09 8.38
CA ALA A 190 -4.38 -12.08 7.47
C ALA A 190 -3.21 -12.78 8.19
N GLY A 191 -3.42 -14.06 8.49
CA GLY A 191 -2.50 -14.84 9.32
C GLY A 191 -1.04 -14.82 8.84
N TRP A 192 -0.14 -15.22 9.69
CA TRP A 192 1.33 -15.16 9.64
C TRP A 192 2.01 -15.81 8.42
N SER A 193 1.26 -16.37 7.49
CA SER A 193 1.79 -17.09 6.32
C SER A 193 1.22 -16.59 5.00
N VAL A 194 1.03 -15.29 4.85
CA VAL A 194 0.53 -14.77 3.59
C VAL A 194 1.68 -14.49 2.63
N SER A 195 2.01 -15.46 1.81
CA SER A 195 2.71 -15.22 0.54
C SER A 195 1.77 -14.43 -0.37
N TYR A 196 2.18 -13.25 -0.80
CA TYR A 196 1.40 -12.39 -1.70
C TYR A 196 1.89 -12.54 -3.15
N PRO A 197 1.47 -13.57 -3.92
CA PRO A 197 1.96 -13.75 -5.30
C PRO A 197 1.48 -12.68 -6.27
N TRP A 198 0.47 -11.86 -5.89
CA TRP A 198 -0.13 -10.83 -6.74
C TRP A 198 0.34 -9.40 -6.43
N ILE A 199 1.15 -9.23 -5.37
CA ILE A 199 1.73 -7.93 -5.02
C ILE A 199 3.06 -7.68 -5.73
N ALA A 200 3.54 -8.59 -6.56
CA ALA A 200 4.82 -8.48 -7.26
C ALA A 200 4.68 -8.15 -8.76
N PRO A 201 4.57 -6.90 -9.16
CA PRO A 201 5.07 -6.49 -10.46
C PRO A 201 6.61 -6.54 -10.44
N LYS A 202 7.22 -6.74 -11.59
CA LYS A 202 8.64 -7.04 -11.79
C LYS A 202 9.68 -6.00 -11.29
N HIS A 203 9.26 -4.98 -10.52
CA HIS A 203 10.10 -3.83 -10.12
C HIS A 203 9.84 -3.34 -8.68
N TRP A 204 9.53 -4.22 -7.74
CA TRP A 204 9.26 -3.81 -6.36
C TRP A 204 10.50 -4.01 -5.48
N VAL A 205 10.86 -2.97 -4.74
CA VAL A 205 11.76 -3.09 -3.60
C VAL A 205 10.92 -3.49 -2.39
N GLN A 206 11.09 -4.71 -1.92
CA GLN A 206 10.47 -5.19 -0.69
C GLN A 206 11.45 -4.92 0.45
N ILE A 207 11.06 -4.04 1.36
CA ILE A 207 11.79 -3.81 2.62
C ILE A 207 11.04 -4.62 3.68
N LEU A 208 11.70 -5.68 4.14
CA LEU A 208 11.23 -6.56 5.22
C LEU A 208 11.40 -5.92 6.58
#